data_c28e52521c7cea7e480258467fa9e9f0
#
_entry.id   c28e52521c7cea7e480258467fa9e9f0
#
_cell.length_a   1.000
_cell.length_b   1.000
_cell.length_c   1.000
_cell.angle_alpha   90.00
_cell.angle_beta   90.00
_cell.angle_gamma   90.00
#
_symmetry.space_group_name_H-M   'P 1'
#
loop_
_entity.id
_entity.type
_entity.pdbx_description
1 polymer ?
#
loop_
_entity_poly.entity_id
_entity_poly.type
_entity_poly.pdbx_seq_one_letter_code
_entity_poly.pdbx_strand_id
1 'polypeptide(L)'
;MEVFKIFIALLVLVNPIGAIPIFISLTPNSTAEERQRIALTTSKAVAIVTVTFALLGETILKFLNISVGSFQVGGGILMMLIAIAMMNAKQTPTKTTRQEQEEAEFKTNIAVVPLAIPLMTGP
;
A
#
# COMPACT_ATOMS: atom_id res chain seq x y z
N MET A 1 9.29 -5.26 24.14
CA MET A 1 8.25 -6.21 23.70
C MET A 1 7.10 -5.55 22.97
N GLU A 2 6.67 -4.38 23.41
CA GLU A 2 5.59 -3.64 22.74
C GLU A 2 5.98 -3.19 21.32
N VAL A 3 7.23 -2.75 21.13
CA VAL A 3 7.75 -2.36 19.82
C VAL A 3 7.67 -3.52 18.84
N PHE A 4 7.98 -4.73 19.30
CA PHE A 4 7.90 -5.93 18.47
C PHE A 4 6.46 -6.24 18.06
N LYS A 5 5.50 -6.10 18.97
CA LYS A 5 4.08 -6.28 18.66
C LYS A 5 3.59 -5.27 17.62
N ILE A 6 3.97 -4.01 17.79
CA ILE A 6 3.63 -2.94 16.84
C ILE A 6 4.23 -3.25 15.46
N PHE A 7 5.50 -3.68 15.43
CA PHE A 7 6.17 -4.05 14.18
C PHE A 7 5.43 -5.18 13.46
N ILE A 8 5.08 -6.24 14.17
CA ILE A 8 4.32 -7.37 13.60
C ILE A 8 2.95 -6.91 13.12
N ALA A 9 2.25 -6.09 13.89
CA ALA A 9 0.95 -5.57 13.50
C ALA A 9 1.05 -4.73 12.22
N LEU A 10 2.05 -3.87 12.12
CA LEU A 10 2.28 -3.07 10.91
C LEU A 10 2.65 -3.94 9.72
N LEU A 11 3.47 -4.97 9.94
CA LEU A 11 3.85 -5.91 8.89
C LEU A 11 2.63 -6.65 8.32
N VAL A 12 1.72 -7.06 9.19
CA VAL A 12 0.48 -7.72 8.79
C VAL A 12 -0.43 -6.76 8.01
N LEU A 13 -0.55 -5.51 8.49
CA LEU A 13 -1.37 -4.49 7.82
C LEU A 13 -0.85 -4.14 6.44
N VAL A 14 0.46 -4.05 6.28
CA VAL A 14 1.11 -3.79 4.99
C VAL A 14 0.84 -4.93 3.99
N ASN A 15 0.65 -6.15 4.49
CA ASN A 15 0.27 -7.31 3.71
C ASN A 15 1.18 -7.56 2.50
N PRO A 16 2.49 -7.77 2.69
CA PRO A 16 3.42 -7.96 1.59
C PRO A 16 3.10 -9.20 0.74
N ILE A 17 2.54 -10.24 1.36
CA ILE A 17 2.19 -11.48 0.66
C ILE A 17 1.06 -11.23 -0.34
N GLY A 18 0.04 -10.46 0.05
CA GLY A 18 -1.06 -10.08 -0.85
C GLY A 18 -0.63 -9.19 -2.00
N ALA A 19 0.47 -8.45 -1.84
CA ALA A 19 1.01 -7.59 -2.88
C ALA A 19 1.78 -8.36 -3.97
N ILE A 20 2.24 -9.59 -3.70
CA ILE A 20 3.05 -10.36 -4.64
C ILE A 20 2.34 -10.62 -5.99
N PRO A 21 1.10 -11.14 -6.03
CA PRO A 21 0.41 -11.33 -7.30
C PRO A 21 0.20 -10.04 -8.07
N ILE A 22 -0.11 -8.96 -7.36
CA ILE A 22 -0.32 -7.64 -7.97
C ILE A 22 0.99 -7.11 -8.56
N PHE A 23 2.08 -7.27 -7.82
CA PHE A 23 3.41 -6.88 -8.27
C PHE A 23 3.80 -7.62 -9.56
N ILE A 24 3.60 -8.93 -9.60
CA ILE A 24 3.89 -9.75 -10.77
C ILE A 24 3.03 -9.33 -11.97
N SER A 25 1.75 -9.06 -11.73
CA SER A 25 0.81 -8.64 -12.76
C SER A 25 1.14 -7.26 -13.35
N LEU A 26 1.72 -6.37 -12.56
CA LEU A 26 2.11 -5.03 -13.00
C LEU A 26 3.49 -5.00 -13.68
N THR A 27 4.28 -6.06 -13.58
CA THR A 27 5.63 -6.13 -14.14
C THR A 27 5.84 -7.37 -15.03
N PRO A 28 4.93 -7.64 -16.02
CA PRO A 28 4.99 -8.89 -16.76
C PRO A 28 6.22 -8.98 -17.68
N ASN A 29 6.69 -7.86 -18.22
CA ASN A 29 7.79 -7.81 -19.18
C ASN A 29 9.07 -7.21 -18.58
N SER A 30 9.15 -7.12 -17.25
CA SER A 30 10.30 -6.52 -16.58
C SER A 30 11.39 -7.55 -16.34
N THR A 31 12.64 -7.10 -16.44
CA THR A 31 13.80 -7.92 -16.11
C THR A 31 13.88 -8.13 -14.59
N ALA A 32 14.70 -9.10 -14.15
CA ALA A 32 14.92 -9.34 -12.73
C ALA A 32 15.48 -8.10 -12.01
N GLU A 33 16.40 -7.37 -12.66
CA GLU A 33 16.96 -6.13 -12.13
C GLU A 33 15.90 -5.04 -11.97
N GLU A 34 15.02 -4.92 -12.95
CA GLU A 34 13.93 -3.96 -12.93
C GLU A 34 12.93 -4.25 -11.83
N ARG A 35 12.56 -5.52 -11.65
CA ARG A 35 11.67 -5.96 -10.57
C ARG A 35 12.29 -5.67 -9.20
N GLN A 36 13.57 -5.92 -9.06
CA GLN A 36 14.29 -5.63 -7.82
C GLN A 36 14.30 -4.13 -7.51
N ARG A 37 14.49 -3.30 -8.53
CA ARG A 37 14.45 -1.85 -8.40
C ARG A 37 13.07 -1.36 -7.96
N ILE A 38 12.02 -1.87 -8.58
CA ILE A 38 10.63 -1.53 -8.23
C ILE A 38 10.34 -1.97 -6.80
N ALA A 39 10.73 -3.17 -6.42
CA ALA A 39 10.53 -3.70 -5.07
C ALA A 39 11.26 -2.85 -4.02
N LEU A 40 12.49 -2.44 -4.28
CA LEU A 40 13.25 -1.56 -3.39
C LEU A 40 12.61 -0.18 -3.27
N THR A 41 12.19 0.41 -4.38
CA THR A 41 11.53 1.72 -4.38
C THR A 41 10.22 1.66 -3.63
N THR A 42 9.42 0.62 -3.87
CA THR A 42 8.14 0.39 -3.16
C THR A 42 8.38 0.23 -1.66
N SER A 43 9.34 -0.59 -1.29
CA SER A 43 9.66 -0.83 0.12
C SER A 43 10.12 0.44 0.84
N LYS A 44 10.94 1.24 0.17
CA LYS A 44 11.38 2.54 0.71
C LYS A 44 10.19 3.49 0.87
N ALA A 45 9.33 3.57 -0.12
CA ALA A 45 8.14 4.41 -0.07
C ALA A 45 7.21 3.99 1.07
N VAL A 46 6.95 2.69 1.23
CA VAL A 46 6.14 2.15 2.33
C VAL A 46 6.77 2.51 3.68
N ALA A 47 8.08 2.29 3.82
CA ALA A 47 8.78 2.58 5.06
C ALA A 47 8.72 4.07 5.41
N ILE A 48 8.95 4.95 4.44
CA ILE A 48 8.91 6.40 4.65
C ILE A 48 7.52 6.85 5.06
N VAL A 49 6.48 6.42 4.34
CA VAL A 49 5.08 6.77 4.65
C VAL A 49 4.70 6.26 6.03
N THR A 50 4.99 5.00 6.32
CA THR A 50 4.64 4.37 7.60
C THR A 50 5.32 5.08 8.77
N VAL A 51 6.61 5.34 8.68
CA VAL A 51 7.37 6.04 9.73
C VAL A 51 6.87 7.46 9.90
N THR A 52 6.63 8.17 8.81
CA THR A 52 6.12 9.54 8.84
C THR A 52 4.78 9.62 9.59
N PHE A 53 3.84 8.77 9.24
CA PHE A 53 2.54 8.76 9.91
C PHE A 53 2.60 8.19 11.33
N ALA A 54 3.52 7.29 11.61
CA ALA A 54 3.72 6.79 12.97
C ALA A 54 4.21 7.90 13.90
N LEU A 55 5.07 8.78 13.42
CA LEU A 55 5.64 9.87 14.22
C LEU A 55 4.74 11.12 14.26
N LEU A 56 4.13 11.45 13.14
CA LEU A 56 3.40 12.70 12.96
C LEU A 56 1.87 12.55 12.97
N GLY A 57 1.37 11.31 12.90
CA GLY A 57 -0.07 11.06 12.75
C GLY A 57 -0.90 11.70 13.85
N GLU A 58 -0.51 11.55 15.09
CA GLU A 58 -1.22 12.16 16.22
C GLU A 58 -1.21 13.68 16.13
N THR A 59 -0.08 14.26 15.77
CA THR A 59 0.07 15.72 15.60
C THR A 59 -0.83 16.23 14.49
N ILE A 60 -0.86 15.51 13.37
CA ILE A 60 -1.70 15.84 12.22
C ILE A 60 -3.19 15.79 12.62
N LEU A 61 -3.62 14.76 13.33
CA LEU A 61 -5.00 14.63 13.80
C LEU A 61 -5.37 15.76 14.75
N LYS A 62 -4.50 16.13 15.66
CA LYS A 62 -4.70 17.26 16.56
C LYS A 62 -4.83 18.58 15.81
N PHE A 63 -3.97 18.80 14.80
CA PHE A 63 -4.02 19.99 13.97
C PHE A 63 -5.34 20.10 13.20
N LEU A 64 -5.85 18.97 12.72
CA LEU A 64 -7.12 18.92 12.00
C LEU A 64 -8.34 18.86 12.93
N ASN A 65 -8.10 18.85 14.24
CA ASN A 65 -9.14 18.73 15.29
C ASN A 65 -9.98 17.44 15.13
N ILE A 66 -9.33 16.36 14.74
CA ILE A 66 -9.94 15.04 14.59
C ILE A 66 -9.51 14.16 15.75
N SER A 67 -10.47 13.56 16.47
CA SER A 67 -10.15 12.60 17.51
C SER A 67 -9.63 11.29 16.93
N VAL A 68 -8.75 10.62 17.67
CA VAL A 68 -8.24 9.30 17.29
C VAL A 68 -9.39 8.30 17.09
N GLY A 69 -10.40 8.36 17.99
CA GLY A 69 -11.58 7.49 17.89
C GLY A 69 -12.37 7.71 16.59
N SER A 70 -12.62 8.96 16.22
CA SER A 70 -13.29 9.28 14.96
C SER A 70 -12.49 8.80 13.75
N PHE A 71 -11.18 8.98 13.78
CA PHE A 71 -10.29 8.51 12.73
C PHE A 71 -10.32 6.97 12.62
N GLN A 72 -10.33 6.27 13.73
CA GLN A 72 -10.42 4.80 13.76
C GLN A 72 -11.73 4.30 13.15
N VAL A 73 -12.84 4.95 13.45
CA VAL A 73 -14.15 4.60 12.87
C VAL A 73 -14.14 4.81 11.36
N GLY A 74 -13.72 5.98 10.91
CA GLY A 74 -13.63 6.28 9.47
C GLY A 74 -12.68 5.34 8.75
N GLY A 75 -11.51 5.10 9.32
CA GLY A 75 -10.52 4.18 8.76
C GLY A 75 -11.03 2.74 8.70
N GLY A 76 -11.74 2.29 9.73
CA GLY A 76 -12.35 0.95 9.75
C GLY A 76 -13.40 0.78 8.66
N ILE A 77 -14.24 1.78 8.46
CA ILE A 77 -15.23 1.77 7.37
C ILE A 77 -14.53 1.73 6.02
N LEU A 78 -13.50 2.54 5.83
CA LEU A 78 -12.73 2.57 4.60
C LEU A 78 -12.05 1.23 4.32
N MET A 79 -11.44 0.61 5.33
CA MET A 79 -10.84 -0.72 5.21
C MET A 79 -11.87 -1.77 4.82
N MET A 80 -13.06 -1.71 5.37
CA MET A 80 -14.15 -2.62 5.02
C MET A 80 -14.57 -2.46 3.57
N LEU A 81 -14.70 -1.22 3.10
CA LEU A 81 -15.02 -0.94 1.69
C LEU A 81 -13.94 -1.45 0.75
N ILE A 82 -12.68 -1.26 1.09
CA ILE A 82 -11.55 -1.77 0.32
C ILE A 82 -11.58 -3.31 0.29
N ALA A 83 -11.82 -3.95 1.43
CA ALA A 83 -11.90 -5.41 1.51
C ALA A 83 -13.02 -5.95 0.61
N ILE A 84 -14.19 -5.32 0.62
CA ILE A 84 -15.31 -5.70 -0.26
C ILE A 84 -14.92 -5.49 -1.73
N ALA A 85 -14.30 -4.38 -2.05
CA ALA A 85 -13.82 -4.11 -3.40
C ALA A 85 -12.80 -5.15 -3.88
N MET A 86 -11.88 -5.54 -3.00
CA MET A 86 -10.91 -6.60 -3.31
C MET A 86 -11.57 -7.96 -3.52
N MET A 87 -12.58 -8.29 -2.76
CA MET A 87 -13.35 -9.52 -2.95
C MET A 87 -14.05 -9.53 -4.30
N ASN A 88 -14.63 -8.41 -4.70
CA ASN A 88 -15.28 -8.27 -6.01
C ASN A 88 -14.26 -8.26 -7.16
N ALA A 89 -13.09 -7.70 -6.95
CA ALA A 89 -12.01 -7.67 -7.94
C ALA A 89 -11.43 -9.06 -8.22
N LYS A 90 -11.51 -9.99 -7.29
CA LYS A 90 -11.09 -11.38 -7.53
C LYS A 90 -11.98 -12.10 -8.54
N GLN A 91 -13.20 -11.62 -8.76
CA GLN A 91 -14.14 -12.18 -9.72
C GLN A 91 -13.96 -11.60 -11.12
N THR A 92 -13.38 -10.43 -11.22
CA THR A 92 -12.99 -9.80 -12.49
C THR A 92 -11.47 -9.75 -12.56
N PRO A 93 -10.85 -10.42 -13.55
CA PRO A 93 -9.41 -10.29 -13.74
C PRO A 93 -9.08 -8.81 -13.91
N THR A 94 -8.18 -8.30 -13.11
CA THR A 94 -7.66 -6.95 -13.21
C THR A 94 -7.08 -6.78 -14.61
N LYS A 95 -7.85 -6.17 -15.48
CA LYS A 95 -7.33 -5.80 -16.79
C LYS A 95 -6.40 -4.61 -16.58
N THR A 96 -5.13 -4.89 -16.53
CA THR A 96 -4.12 -3.86 -16.74
C THR A 96 -4.35 -3.29 -18.12
N THR A 97 -4.76 -2.04 -18.19
CA THR A 97 -4.86 -1.37 -19.47
C THR A 97 -3.46 -1.24 -20.10
N ARG A 98 -3.39 -1.18 -21.40
CA ARG A 98 -2.14 -0.93 -22.13
C ARG A 98 -1.41 0.28 -21.56
N GLN A 99 -2.14 1.28 -21.13
CA GLN A 99 -1.64 2.51 -20.56
C GLN A 99 -0.96 2.27 -19.22
N GLU A 100 -1.53 1.42 -18.38
CA GLU A 100 -0.93 1.03 -17.10
C GLU A 100 0.33 0.19 -17.32
N GLN A 101 0.38 -0.63 -18.37
CA GLN A 101 1.58 -1.38 -18.76
C GLN A 101 2.69 -0.48 -19.30
N GLU A 102 2.36 0.56 -20.04
CA GLU A 102 3.32 1.56 -20.51
C GLU A 102 3.83 2.42 -19.35
N GLU A 103 2.97 2.78 -18.43
CA GLU A 103 3.35 3.46 -17.19
C GLU A 103 4.19 2.56 -16.28
N ALA A 104 4.01 1.24 -16.37
CA ALA A 104 4.84 0.27 -15.67
C ALA A 104 6.29 0.30 -16.14
N GLU A 105 6.56 0.74 -17.33
CA GLU A 105 7.91 0.98 -17.83
C GLU A 105 8.56 2.20 -17.14
N PHE A 106 7.77 3.16 -16.68
CA PHE A 106 8.22 4.30 -15.87
C PHE A 106 8.09 3.98 -14.37
N LYS A 107 8.83 3.05 -13.93
CA LYS A 107 8.77 2.24 -12.72
C LYS A 107 8.63 2.96 -11.37
N THR A 108 8.96 4.24 -11.29
CA THR A 108 8.82 5.02 -10.07
C THR A 108 7.35 5.24 -9.69
N ASN A 109 6.49 5.43 -10.68
CA ASN A 109 5.06 5.65 -10.44
C ASN A 109 4.36 4.38 -9.95
N ILE A 110 4.75 3.21 -10.42
CA ILE A 110 4.20 1.93 -9.95
C ILE A 110 4.60 1.64 -8.50
N ALA A 111 5.82 1.99 -8.12
CA ALA A 111 6.30 1.77 -6.76
C ALA A 111 5.54 2.63 -5.73
N VAL A 112 5.12 3.82 -6.11
CA VAL A 112 4.42 4.76 -5.22
C VAL A 112 2.90 4.63 -5.36
N VAL A 113 2.38 4.60 -6.58
CA VAL A 113 0.97 4.45 -6.90
C VAL A 113 0.84 3.36 -7.96
N PRO A 114 0.14 2.28 -7.78
CA PRO A 114 -0.80 1.90 -6.73
C PRO A 114 -0.24 1.00 -5.62
N LEU A 115 1.06 0.64 -5.64
CA LEU A 115 1.58 -0.39 -4.73
C LEU A 115 1.79 0.15 -3.31
N ALA A 116 2.51 1.25 -3.16
CA ALA A 116 2.91 1.72 -1.83
C ALA A 116 1.76 2.39 -1.09
N ILE A 117 1.00 3.27 -1.74
CA ILE A 117 0.02 4.09 -1.04
C ILE A 117 -1.27 3.33 -0.70
N PRO A 118 -2.07 2.81 -1.68
CA PRO A 118 -3.33 2.17 -1.29
C PRO A 118 -3.19 0.69 -0.92
N LEU A 119 -2.22 -0.02 -1.47
CA LEU A 119 -2.12 -1.48 -1.29
C LEU A 119 -1.23 -1.90 -0.13
N MET A 120 -0.10 -1.23 0.04
CA MET A 120 0.88 -1.61 1.04
C MET A 120 0.71 -0.87 2.36
N THR A 121 0.40 0.42 2.32
CA THR A 121 0.21 1.21 3.55
C THR A 121 -1.22 1.19 4.06
N GLY A 122 -2.19 0.70 3.25
CA GLY A 122 -3.60 0.71 3.58
C GLY A 122 -4.21 2.11 3.46
N PRO A 123 -5.44 2.22 3.86
CA PRO A 123 -6.17 3.49 3.78
C PRO A 123 -5.61 4.58 4.69
#